data_6947c6611f6705b73337fb81de432293
#
_entry.id   6947c6611f6705b73337fb81de432293
#
_cell.length_a   1.000
_cell.length_b   1.000
_cell.length_c   1.000
_cell.angle_alpha   90.00
_cell.angle_beta   90.00
_cell.angle_gamma   90.00
#
_symmetry.space_group_name_H-M   'P 1'
#
loop_
_entity.id
_entity.type
_entity.pdbx_description
1 polymer ?
#
loop_
_entity_poly.entity_id
_entity_poly.type
_entity_poly.pdbx_seq_one_letter_code
_entity_poly.pdbx_strand_id
1 'polypeptide(L)'
;MQGLFCATKFRMKRPDTGKTFLDLTDINSILPDELKLSPERYSRGVYCAANGSLISISNSRIYDKGHLAWYYIYADRYAELGVKYLLFTLGLRGIVLVPMDVFQSYKVGCSWKDGLKRGEKRYRIDITKKDDKLVFVNSSQRHERYLDLGEYLIPYKQEK
;
A
#
# COMPACT_ATOMS: atom_id res chain seq x y z
N MET A 1 -6.98 20.37 -8.64
CA MET A 1 -6.93 19.96 -8.63
C MET A 1 -6.45 19.37 -8.79
N GLN A 2 -6.45 18.99 -8.91
CA GLN A 2 -6.30 18.36 -8.88
C GLN A 2 -5.80 17.71 -9.22
N GLY A 3 -5.68 17.40 -9.32
CA GLY A 3 -5.56 16.91 -9.51
C GLY A 3 -5.03 16.28 -9.98
N LEU A 4 -4.68 16.61 -10.17
CA LEU A 4 -4.51 16.19 -10.50
C LEU A 4 -3.97 15.63 -10.90
N PHE A 5 -3.79 15.67 -11.16
CA PHE A 5 -3.78 15.28 -11.44
C PHE A 5 -3.58 14.85 -12.00
N CYS A 6 -3.75 14.96 -12.28
CA CYS A 6 -4.10 14.69 -12.71
C CYS A 6 -4.14 14.29 -13.31
N ALA A 7 -4.16 14.44 -13.84
CA ALA A 7 -4.69 14.28 -14.29
C ALA A 7 -4.76 14.00 -15.02
N THR A 8 -4.82 14.10 -15.58
CA THR A 8 -5.36 13.94 -16.20
C THR A 8 -5.35 13.54 -17.11
N LYS A 9 -5.53 13.27 -17.74
CA LYS A 9 -5.91 12.89 -18.61
C LYS A 9 -6.17 12.19 -19.21
N PHE A 10 -6.61 11.48 -19.74
CA PHE A 10 -7.23 10.86 -20.31
C PHE A 10 -7.59 10.05 -20.41
N ARG A 11 -7.54 9.60 -20.82
CA ARG A 11 -8.22 8.48 -20.67
C ARG A 11 -9.69 8.62 -20.51
N MET A 12 -10.39 7.59 -20.85
CA MET A 12 -11.78 7.65 -20.59
C MET A 12 -12.03 7.83 -19.14
N LYS A 13 -12.60 8.92 -18.79
CA LYS A 13 -12.94 9.14 -17.40
C LYS A 13 -14.33 8.71 -17.10
N ARG A 14 -14.53 8.14 -15.93
CA ARG A 14 -15.86 7.94 -15.45
C ARG A 14 -16.42 9.24 -14.97
N PRO A 15 -17.73 9.47 -15.16
CA PRO A 15 -18.31 10.74 -14.78
C PRO A 15 -18.13 11.10 -13.32
N ASP A 16 -18.09 10.09 -12.46
CA ASP A 16 -18.12 10.32 -11.02
C ASP A 16 -16.76 10.65 -10.43
N THR A 17 -15.70 9.98 -10.84
CA THR A 17 -14.44 10.14 -10.13
C THR A 17 -13.20 10.12 -10.97
N GLY A 18 -13.07 9.18 -11.89
CA GLY A 18 -11.79 8.89 -12.49
C GLY A 18 -10.77 8.31 -11.53
N LYS A 19 -11.14 8.01 -10.27
CA LYS A 19 -10.23 7.44 -9.28
C LYS A 19 -9.85 6.02 -9.61
N THR A 20 -8.61 5.66 -9.31
CA THR A 20 -8.15 4.29 -9.42
C THR A 20 -7.70 3.72 -8.07
N PHE A 21 -7.63 4.55 -7.04
CA PHE A 21 -7.31 4.12 -5.68
C PHE A 21 -7.94 5.07 -4.68
N LEU A 22 -7.99 4.65 -3.41
CA LEU A 22 -8.60 5.41 -2.34
C LEU A 22 -7.74 6.61 -1.98
N ASP A 23 -8.37 7.76 -1.73
CA ASP A 23 -7.68 8.95 -1.25
C ASP A 23 -7.64 8.94 0.29
N LEU A 24 -7.03 9.97 0.87
CA LEU A 24 -6.84 10.04 2.33
C LEU A 24 -8.17 10.06 3.08
N THR A 25 -9.18 10.75 2.54
CA THR A 25 -10.50 10.79 3.15
C THR A 25 -11.13 9.41 3.18
N ASP A 26 -11.05 8.70 2.06
CA ASP A 26 -11.56 7.32 1.97
C ASP A 26 -10.85 6.41 2.98
N ILE A 27 -9.53 6.49 3.03
CA ILE A 27 -8.71 5.67 3.93
C ILE A 27 -9.13 5.94 5.38
N ASN A 28 -9.24 7.21 5.76
CA ASN A 28 -9.62 7.57 7.12
C ASN A 28 -11.04 7.12 7.48
N SER A 29 -11.90 6.95 6.49
CA SER A 29 -13.27 6.49 6.76
C SER A 29 -13.30 5.03 7.23
N ILE A 30 -12.26 4.26 6.98
CA ILE A 30 -12.23 2.83 7.33
C ILE A 30 -11.13 2.47 8.34
N LEU A 31 -10.23 3.40 8.68
CA LEU A 31 -9.24 3.14 9.71
C LEU A 31 -9.85 3.27 11.12
N PRO A 32 -9.32 2.51 12.09
CA PRO A 32 -9.69 2.74 13.48
C PRO A 32 -9.36 4.17 13.90
N ASP A 33 -10.09 4.70 14.88
CA ASP A 33 -9.93 6.09 15.29
C ASP A 33 -8.51 6.46 15.68
N GLU A 34 -7.82 5.56 16.41
CA GLU A 34 -6.45 5.82 16.85
C GLU A 34 -5.44 5.83 15.71
N LEU A 35 -5.81 5.28 14.56
CA LEU A 35 -4.93 5.22 13.39
C LEU A 35 -5.34 6.19 12.27
N LYS A 36 -6.34 7.03 12.49
CA LYS A 36 -6.72 8.01 11.47
C LYS A 36 -5.57 8.97 11.22
N LEU A 37 -5.36 9.28 9.96
CA LEU A 37 -4.17 9.99 9.51
C LEU A 37 -4.40 11.49 9.45
N SER A 38 -3.39 12.24 9.85
CA SER A 38 -3.36 13.69 9.68
C SER A 38 -3.34 14.01 8.18
N PRO A 39 -4.00 15.10 7.74
CA PRO A 39 -3.99 15.48 6.33
C PRO A 39 -2.61 15.92 5.84
N GLU A 40 -1.72 16.30 6.75
CA GLU A 40 -0.38 16.72 6.39
C GLU A 40 0.58 15.54 6.48
N ARG A 41 1.34 15.30 5.42
CA ARG A 41 2.30 14.21 5.46
C ARG A 41 3.49 14.58 6.34
N TYR A 42 3.99 13.57 7.04
CA TYR A 42 5.16 13.70 7.89
C TYR A 42 6.45 13.70 7.06
N SER A 43 6.49 12.84 6.07
CA SER A 43 7.58 12.69 5.13
C SER A 43 7.00 12.13 3.84
N ARG A 44 7.80 11.96 2.82
CA ARG A 44 7.32 11.44 1.54
C ARG A 44 6.65 10.08 1.73
N GLY A 45 5.35 10.03 1.46
CA GLY A 45 4.56 8.81 1.59
C GLY A 45 4.30 8.36 3.00
N VAL A 46 4.62 9.18 4.02
CA VAL A 46 4.45 8.83 5.43
C VAL A 46 3.57 9.85 6.11
N TYR A 47 2.63 9.37 6.91
CA TYR A 47 1.65 10.19 7.62
C TYR A 47 1.66 9.83 9.10
N CYS A 48 1.27 10.78 9.93
CA CYS A 48 1.17 10.57 11.37
C CYS A 48 -0.27 10.23 11.74
N ALA A 49 -0.46 9.15 12.47
CA ALA A 49 -1.77 8.74 12.95
C ALA A 49 -2.13 9.47 14.25
N ALA A 50 -3.41 9.41 14.63
CA ALA A 50 -3.92 10.08 15.82
C ALA A 50 -3.16 9.66 17.10
N ASN A 51 -2.75 8.40 17.17
CA ASN A 51 -2.00 7.91 18.33
C ASN A 51 -0.49 8.18 18.24
N GLY A 52 -0.03 8.94 17.24
CA GLY A 52 1.37 9.26 17.06
C GLY A 52 2.17 8.28 16.22
N SER A 53 1.58 7.15 15.83
CA SER A 53 2.26 6.18 14.97
C SER A 53 2.46 6.73 13.58
N LEU A 54 3.60 6.41 12.96
CA LEU A 54 3.85 6.75 11.56
C LEU A 54 3.41 5.60 10.67
N ILE A 55 2.72 5.94 9.59
CA ILE A 55 2.17 4.97 8.64
C ILE A 55 2.59 5.38 7.23
N SER A 56 3.19 4.47 6.49
CA SER A 56 3.51 4.71 5.08
C SER A 56 2.33 4.30 4.22
N ILE A 57 2.09 5.03 3.13
CA ILE A 57 1.03 4.71 2.18
C ILE A 57 1.67 4.41 0.83
N SER A 58 1.34 3.24 0.29
CA SER A 58 1.72 2.84 -1.06
C SER A 58 0.45 2.57 -1.85
N ASN A 59 0.37 3.12 -3.05
CA ASN A 59 -0.83 3.03 -3.88
C ASN A 59 -0.61 2.13 -5.08
N SER A 60 -1.63 1.39 -5.44
CA SER A 60 -1.67 0.66 -6.70
C SER A 60 -3.11 0.53 -7.17
N ARG A 61 -3.28 0.58 -8.48
CA ARG A 61 -4.55 0.24 -9.08
C ARG A 61 -4.67 -1.29 -9.16
N ILE A 62 -5.88 -1.76 -9.42
CA ILE A 62 -6.14 -3.18 -9.59
C ILE A 62 -5.91 -3.56 -11.04
N TYR A 63 -5.27 -4.69 -11.25
CA TYR A 63 -5.01 -5.25 -12.58
C TYR A 63 -5.88 -6.48 -12.79
N ASP A 64 -6.22 -6.73 -14.05
CA ASP A 64 -7.11 -7.83 -14.41
C ASP A 64 -6.38 -9.15 -14.59
N LYS A 65 -5.08 -9.09 -14.88
CA LYS A 65 -4.31 -10.29 -15.20
C LYS A 65 -3.04 -10.35 -14.37
N GLY A 66 -2.63 -11.56 -14.04
CA GLY A 66 -1.44 -11.80 -13.25
C GLY A 66 -1.64 -11.42 -11.80
N HIS A 67 -0.85 -10.47 -11.32
CA HIS A 67 -1.03 -9.97 -9.97
C HIS A 67 -2.18 -8.96 -9.91
N LEU A 68 -2.80 -8.83 -8.73
CA LEU A 68 -3.86 -7.82 -8.52
C LEU A 68 -3.29 -6.41 -8.38
N ALA A 69 -2.16 -6.28 -7.72
CA ALA A 69 -1.53 -5.00 -7.45
C ALA A 69 -0.03 -5.21 -7.25
N TRP A 70 0.74 -4.16 -7.35
CA TRP A 70 2.17 -4.27 -7.02
C TRP A 70 2.67 -2.93 -6.48
N TYR A 71 3.76 -3.01 -5.71
CA TYR A 71 4.32 -1.85 -5.03
C TYR A 71 5.83 -1.96 -4.96
N TYR A 72 6.50 -0.80 -4.91
CA TYR A 72 7.89 -0.74 -4.49
C TYR A 72 7.92 -0.23 -3.06
N ILE A 73 8.61 -0.95 -2.19
CA ILE A 73 8.64 -0.65 -0.78
C ILE A 73 10.07 -0.34 -0.36
N TYR A 74 10.26 0.81 0.25
CA TYR A 74 11.54 1.25 0.80
C TYR A 74 11.56 0.91 2.30
N ALA A 75 11.53 -0.39 2.59
CA ALA A 75 11.34 -0.88 3.95
C ALA A 75 12.39 -0.37 4.93
N ASP A 76 13.65 -0.33 4.50
CA ASP A 76 14.74 0.10 5.39
C ASP A 76 14.61 1.58 5.74
N ARG A 77 14.26 2.40 4.75
CA ARG A 77 14.02 3.84 4.99
C ARG A 77 12.88 4.04 5.97
N TYR A 78 11.79 3.31 5.78
CA TYR A 78 10.62 3.44 6.66
C TYR A 78 10.94 2.96 8.06
N ALA A 79 11.73 1.90 8.20
CA ALA A 79 12.15 1.41 9.50
C ALA A 79 12.99 2.45 10.24
N GLU A 80 13.90 3.12 9.53
CA GLU A 80 14.72 4.17 10.12
C GLU A 80 13.89 5.37 10.59
N LEU A 81 12.83 5.69 9.87
CA LEU A 81 11.92 6.77 10.25
C LEU A 81 11.04 6.40 11.44
N GLY A 82 10.97 5.14 11.80
CA GLY A 82 10.10 4.67 12.87
C GLY A 82 8.68 4.38 12.42
N VAL A 83 8.47 4.08 11.15
CA VAL A 83 7.15 3.73 10.63
C VAL A 83 6.68 2.44 11.28
N LYS A 84 5.45 2.45 11.82
CA LYS A 84 4.87 1.30 12.52
C LYS A 84 4.03 0.41 11.63
N TYR A 85 3.41 0.98 10.61
CA TYR A 85 2.52 0.23 9.71
C TYR A 85 2.78 0.62 8.27
N LEU A 86 2.71 -0.38 7.40
CA LEU A 86 2.72 -0.18 5.96
C LEU A 86 1.27 -0.32 5.48
N LEU A 87 0.74 0.72 4.88
CA LEU A 87 -0.62 0.73 4.35
C LEU A 87 -0.55 0.68 2.83
N PHE A 88 -1.24 -0.29 2.26
CA PHE A 88 -1.29 -0.48 0.81
C PHE A 88 -2.72 -0.29 0.34
N THR A 89 -2.94 0.60 -0.60
CA THR A 89 -4.27 0.72 -1.20
C THR A 89 -4.44 -0.37 -2.25
N LEU A 90 -5.59 -0.99 -2.27
CA LEU A 90 -5.90 -2.08 -3.19
C LEU A 90 -6.95 -1.57 -4.18
N GLY A 91 -6.56 -0.62 -5.01
CA GLY A 91 -7.47 0.07 -5.91
C GLY A 91 -8.55 0.78 -5.10
N LEU A 92 -9.80 0.49 -5.42
CA LEU A 92 -10.95 0.99 -4.66
C LEU A 92 -11.56 -0.07 -3.76
N ARG A 93 -10.92 -1.23 -3.63
CA ARG A 93 -11.49 -2.36 -2.87
C ARG A 93 -11.27 -2.26 -1.37
N GLY A 94 -10.21 -1.60 -0.97
CA GLY A 94 -9.86 -1.49 0.44
C GLY A 94 -8.40 -1.18 0.63
N ILE A 95 -7.94 -1.46 1.84
CA ILE A 95 -6.53 -1.27 2.20
C ILE A 95 -6.02 -2.52 2.87
N VAL A 96 -4.71 -2.70 2.80
CA VAL A 96 -4.01 -3.72 3.57
C VAL A 96 -3.09 -2.98 4.52
N LEU A 97 -3.24 -3.24 5.83
CA LEU A 97 -2.48 -2.55 6.87
C LEU A 97 -1.58 -3.56 7.56
N VAL A 98 -0.31 -3.56 7.20
CA VAL A 98 0.65 -4.56 7.69
C VAL A 98 1.55 -3.94 8.74
N PRO A 99 1.63 -4.52 9.95
CA PRO A 99 2.59 -4.04 10.94
C PRO A 99 4.02 -4.15 10.41
N MET A 100 4.84 -3.18 10.74
CA MET A 100 6.23 -3.14 10.25
C MET A 100 7.01 -4.40 10.65
N ASP A 101 6.83 -4.89 11.88
CA ASP A 101 7.55 -6.06 12.35
C ASP A 101 7.18 -7.32 11.55
N VAL A 102 5.92 -7.44 11.15
CA VAL A 102 5.46 -8.55 10.30
C VAL A 102 6.16 -8.47 8.94
N PHE A 103 6.20 -7.28 8.35
CA PHE A 103 6.86 -7.10 7.06
C PHE A 103 8.37 -7.34 7.16
N GLN A 104 9.00 -6.89 8.25
CA GLN A 104 10.44 -7.09 8.46
C GLN A 104 10.79 -8.59 8.50
N SER A 105 9.95 -9.39 9.13
CA SER A 105 10.14 -10.84 9.13
C SER A 105 9.96 -11.44 7.74
N TYR A 106 8.94 -10.97 7.02
CA TYR A 106 8.66 -11.47 5.68
C TYR A 106 9.77 -11.13 4.68
N LYS A 107 10.34 -9.91 4.78
CA LYS A 107 11.30 -9.45 3.77
C LYS A 107 12.64 -10.18 3.82
N VAL A 108 12.93 -10.90 4.90
CA VAL A 108 14.16 -11.70 5.00
C VAL A 108 14.16 -12.73 3.87
N GLY A 109 15.18 -12.68 3.03
CA GLY A 109 15.27 -13.55 1.86
C GLY A 109 14.56 -13.03 0.62
N CYS A 110 13.86 -11.89 0.70
CA CYS A 110 13.28 -11.27 -0.49
C CYS A 110 14.36 -10.59 -1.32
N SER A 111 14.21 -10.62 -2.64
CA SER A 111 15.09 -9.87 -3.52
C SER A 111 14.71 -8.39 -3.52
N TRP A 112 15.70 -7.57 -3.83
CA TRP A 112 15.53 -6.12 -3.88
C TRP A 112 16.33 -5.54 -5.04
N LYS A 113 16.03 -4.29 -5.40
CA LYS A 113 16.76 -3.56 -6.42
C LYS A 113 17.20 -2.22 -5.84
N ASP A 114 18.14 -1.56 -6.53
CA ASP A 114 18.55 -0.22 -6.12
C ASP A 114 17.38 0.74 -6.23
N GLY A 115 17.25 1.60 -5.22
CA GLY A 115 16.25 2.64 -5.19
C GLY A 115 16.70 3.88 -5.93
N LEU A 116 16.00 4.99 -5.69
CA LEU A 116 16.32 6.26 -6.32
C LEU A 116 17.63 6.85 -5.81
N LYS A 117 17.96 6.57 -4.55
CA LYS A 117 19.22 7.01 -3.95
C LYS A 117 20.19 5.85 -3.94
N ARG A 118 21.46 6.19 -4.12
CA ARG A 118 22.53 5.20 -4.09
C ARG A 118 22.53 4.47 -2.75
N GLY A 119 22.59 3.14 -2.81
CA GLY A 119 22.58 2.29 -1.62
C GLY A 119 21.23 2.06 -1.00
N GLU A 120 20.20 2.71 -1.50
CA GLU A 120 18.84 2.50 -1.02
C GLU A 120 18.25 1.27 -1.69
N LYS A 121 17.59 0.42 -0.89
CA LYS A 121 16.96 -0.80 -1.41
C LYS A 121 15.47 -0.60 -1.58
N ARG A 122 14.93 -1.09 -2.68
CA ARG A 122 13.49 -1.16 -2.86
C ARG A 122 13.09 -2.60 -3.14
N TYR A 123 12.00 -3.01 -2.51
CA TYR A 123 11.46 -4.35 -2.64
C TYR A 123 10.22 -4.28 -3.50
N ARG A 124 10.15 -5.08 -4.53
CA ARG A 124 8.92 -5.20 -5.31
C ARG A 124 8.06 -6.29 -4.70
N ILE A 125 6.88 -5.91 -4.26
CA ILE A 125 5.92 -6.84 -3.68
C ILE A 125 4.67 -6.82 -4.53
N ASP A 126 4.23 -7.99 -4.93
CA ASP A 126 2.98 -8.15 -5.66
C ASP A 126 1.92 -8.67 -4.70
N ILE A 127 0.69 -8.18 -4.85
CA ILE A 127 -0.47 -8.78 -4.18
C ILE A 127 -1.19 -9.62 -5.20
N THR A 128 -1.48 -10.87 -4.85
CA THR A 128 -2.15 -11.81 -5.75
C THR A 128 -3.05 -12.74 -4.95
N LYS A 129 -3.88 -13.50 -5.65
CA LYS A 129 -4.68 -14.55 -5.03
C LYS A 129 -3.95 -15.88 -5.16
N LYS A 130 -3.92 -16.62 -4.06
CA LYS A 130 -3.39 -17.96 -4.02
C LYS A 130 -4.34 -18.81 -3.18
N ASP A 131 -4.98 -19.80 -3.80
CA ASP A 131 -5.96 -20.68 -3.14
C ASP A 131 -7.03 -19.87 -2.39
N ASP A 132 -7.61 -18.89 -3.07
CA ASP A 132 -8.63 -17.98 -2.54
C ASP A 132 -8.14 -17.05 -1.41
N LYS A 133 -6.83 -17.03 -1.16
CA LYS A 133 -6.25 -16.12 -0.19
C LYS A 133 -5.58 -14.96 -0.89
N LEU A 134 -5.65 -13.80 -0.26
CA LEU A 134 -4.90 -12.62 -0.71
C LEU A 134 -3.53 -12.68 -0.05
N VAL A 135 -2.48 -12.64 -0.86
CA VAL A 135 -1.11 -12.81 -0.34
C VAL A 135 -0.14 -11.81 -0.95
N PHE A 136 0.91 -11.48 -0.17
CA PHE A 136 2.11 -10.82 -0.69
C PHE A 136 3.04 -11.88 -1.25
N VAL A 137 3.61 -11.60 -2.42
CA VAL A 137 4.70 -12.40 -2.95
C VAL A 137 5.79 -11.47 -3.47
N ASN A 138 7.03 -11.86 -3.23
CA ASN A 138 8.17 -11.22 -3.84
C ASN A 138 8.52 -11.96 -5.12
N SER A 139 8.98 -11.25 -6.14
CA SER A 139 9.23 -11.86 -7.45
C SER A 139 10.18 -13.05 -7.43
N SER A 140 11.10 -13.08 -6.46
CA SER A 140 12.07 -14.18 -6.35
C SER A 140 11.53 -15.40 -5.61
N GLN A 141 10.37 -15.29 -4.96
CA GLN A 141 9.85 -16.33 -4.07
C GLN A 141 8.38 -16.67 -4.31
N ARG A 142 7.91 -16.51 -5.53
CA ARG A 142 6.49 -16.59 -5.86
C ARG A 142 5.78 -17.87 -5.43
N HIS A 143 6.48 -18.98 -5.47
CA HIS A 143 5.83 -20.29 -5.24
C HIS A 143 6.09 -20.86 -3.86
N GLU A 144 7.13 -20.40 -3.18
CA GLU A 144 7.59 -21.03 -1.96
C GLU A 144 7.29 -20.23 -0.71
N ARG A 145 7.21 -18.92 -0.83
CA ARG A 145 7.06 -18.06 0.32
C ARG A 145 6.13 -16.89 0.02
N TYR A 146 5.14 -16.75 0.86
CA TYR A 146 4.19 -15.66 0.74
C TYR A 146 3.71 -15.24 2.13
N LEU A 147 3.18 -14.03 2.23
CA LEU A 147 2.56 -13.54 3.45
C LEU A 147 1.05 -13.50 3.23
N ASP A 148 0.30 -14.22 4.04
CA ASP A 148 -1.17 -14.20 4.01
C ASP A 148 -1.65 -12.85 4.55
N LEU A 149 -2.47 -12.16 3.78
CA LEU A 149 -2.95 -10.82 4.12
C LEU A 149 -4.35 -10.81 4.72
N GLY A 150 -4.96 -11.98 4.95
CA GLY A 150 -6.35 -12.06 5.37
C GLY A 150 -6.68 -11.23 6.59
N GLU A 151 -5.83 -11.26 7.61
CA GLU A 151 -6.09 -10.51 8.85
C GLU A 151 -5.71 -9.04 8.77
N TYR A 152 -5.05 -8.62 7.69
CA TYR A 152 -4.61 -7.23 7.52
C TYR A 152 -5.47 -6.45 6.53
N LEU A 153 -6.42 -7.11 5.91
CA LEU A 153 -7.28 -6.48 4.91
C LEU A 153 -8.44 -5.76 5.56
N ILE A 154 -8.62 -4.49 5.19
CA ILE A 154 -9.77 -3.70 5.60
C ILE A 154 -10.52 -3.30 4.32
N PRO A 155 -11.70 -3.87 4.06
CA PRO A 155 -12.43 -3.56 2.84
C PRO A 155 -13.06 -2.18 2.89
N TYR A 156 -13.15 -1.54 1.72
CA TYR A 156 -13.84 -0.27 1.57
C TYR A 156 -15.19 -0.55 0.93
N LYS A 157 -16.25 -0.17 1.62
CA LYS A 157 -17.58 -0.36 1.11
C LYS A 157 -18.12 0.98 0.62
N GLN A 158 -18.39 1.04 -0.67
CA GLN A 158 -19.00 2.22 -1.24
C GLN A 158 -20.51 2.19 -0.94
N GLU A 159 -21.03 3.30 -0.48
CA GLU A 159 -22.46 3.45 -0.36
C GLU A 159 -23.03 3.69 -1.74
N LYS A 160 -24.17 3.07 -1.99
CA LYS A 160 -24.85 3.24 -3.26
C LYS A 160 -25.80 4.44 -3.20
#